data_c26636d110177ba978e1810a7cf4a119
#
_entry.id   c26636d110177ba978e1810a7cf4a119
#
_cell.length_a   1.000
_cell.length_b   1.000
_cell.length_c   1.000
_cell.angle_alpha   90.00
_cell.angle_beta   90.00
_cell.angle_gamma   90.00
#
_symmetry.space_group_name_H-M   'P 1'
#
loop_
_entity.id
_entity.type
_entity.pdbx_description
1 polymer ?
#
loop_
_entity_poly.entity_id
_entity_poly.type
_entity_poly.pdbx_seq_one_letter_code
_entity_poly.pdbx_strand_id
1 'polypeptide(L)'
;TPYIKLASQLFGDRMVVANATGCSSIYGGSLPTTPWSSNRNGRGPAWSNSLFEDNAEFGLGFRVGFDQRRVISAQLLRDTPGLPAGLRQGLLEADQHDEPGIFEQRQRVVELRQWLEANAPTSALNDLADDLVKRSVWMIGGDGWAYDIGYGGLDHVLAGGHDVNILVLDTEVYSNTGGQMSKATPLGAVAKFASGGKATAKKDLGLMAMTYGHVYVASVAMGASQEQTLRAFLEAESYPGPSLILAYSHCIAHGIDMAQGMTQQQRAVDSGRWLLYRHDPRRSERGENPLQLDCPEPKLAMAEAMAGENRFRLLGYSHPDQARALTRQAQAEALQRWHQYAARAAAPADASKGAPP
;
A
#
# COMPACT_ATOMS: atom_id res chain seq x y z
N THR A 1 1.99 11.70 4.38
CA THR A 1 2.58 11.60 5.75
C THR A 1 1.78 10.68 6.67
N PRO A 2 0.43 10.84 6.89
CA PRO A 2 -0.29 10.07 7.91
C PRO A 2 -0.27 8.56 7.66
N TYR A 3 -0.39 8.10 6.42
CA TYR A 3 -0.33 6.66 6.09
C TYR A 3 1.04 6.04 6.38
N ILE A 4 2.13 6.74 6.05
CA ILE A 4 3.50 6.28 6.37
C ILE A 4 3.71 6.22 7.89
N LYS A 5 3.22 7.23 8.61
CA LYS A 5 3.28 7.23 10.08
C LYS A 5 2.52 6.04 10.67
N LEU A 6 1.32 5.74 10.15
CA LEU A 6 0.54 4.58 10.56
C LEU A 6 1.31 3.28 10.31
N ALA A 7 1.83 3.06 9.09
CA ALA A 7 2.62 1.87 8.75
C ALA A 7 3.86 1.73 9.65
N SER A 8 4.60 2.83 9.89
CA SER A 8 5.77 2.85 10.76
C SER A 8 5.42 2.50 12.22
N GLN A 9 4.26 2.95 12.72
CA GLN A 9 3.81 2.66 14.07
C GLN A 9 3.35 1.20 14.23
N LEU A 10 2.71 0.63 13.21
CA LEU A 10 2.20 -0.73 13.26
C LEU A 10 3.30 -1.77 13.03
N PHE A 11 4.17 -1.56 12.05
CA PHE A 11 5.05 -2.60 11.53
C PHE A 11 6.53 -2.21 11.50
N GLY A 12 6.87 -0.98 11.91
CA GLY A 12 8.20 -0.38 11.74
C GLY A 12 9.36 -1.20 12.29
N ASP A 13 9.13 -2.00 13.33
CA ASP A 13 10.16 -2.80 13.98
C ASP A 13 10.67 -4.00 13.15
N ARG A 14 9.97 -4.35 12.06
CA ARG A 14 10.33 -5.41 11.11
C ARG A 14 10.25 -4.96 9.64
N MET A 15 9.92 -3.69 9.42
CA MET A 15 9.62 -3.14 8.12
C MET A 15 10.88 -2.81 7.32
N VAL A 16 10.93 -3.25 6.07
CA VAL A 16 11.92 -2.84 5.08
C VAL A 16 11.19 -2.17 3.92
N VAL A 17 11.60 -0.96 3.59
CA VAL A 17 10.87 -0.10 2.66
C VAL A 17 11.71 0.21 1.43
N ALA A 18 11.15 -0.12 0.26
CA ALA A 18 11.54 0.44 -1.02
C ALA A 18 10.66 1.66 -1.29
N ASN A 19 11.25 2.85 -1.33
CA ASN A 19 10.51 4.09 -1.52
C ASN A 19 10.84 4.70 -2.88
N ALA A 20 9.83 4.88 -3.74
CA ALA A 20 10.01 5.57 -5.01
C ALA A 20 10.41 7.03 -4.77
N THR A 21 11.46 7.50 -5.43
CA THR A 21 11.89 8.90 -5.35
C THR A 21 10.74 9.84 -5.68
N GLY A 22 10.41 10.76 -4.77
CA GLY A 22 9.29 11.68 -4.89
C GLY A 22 9.00 12.40 -3.57
N CYS A 23 7.77 12.87 -3.36
CA CYS A 23 7.39 13.59 -2.14
C CYS A 23 7.64 12.77 -0.88
N SER A 24 7.35 11.45 -0.89
CA SER A 24 7.55 10.57 0.26
C SER A 24 9.02 10.45 0.68
N SER A 25 9.95 10.45 -0.27
CA SER A 25 11.38 10.47 0.02
C SER A 25 11.83 11.81 0.62
N ILE A 26 11.28 12.92 0.14
CA ILE A 26 11.63 14.25 0.62
C ILE A 26 11.20 14.42 2.08
N TYR A 27 9.91 14.24 2.41
CA TYR A 27 9.48 14.40 3.81
C TYR A 27 9.92 13.23 4.70
N GLY A 28 10.20 12.06 4.13
CA GLY A 28 10.77 10.91 4.83
C GLY A 28 12.17 11.19 5.36
N GLY A 29 12.99 11.92 4.59
CA GLY A 29 14.35 12.34 4.97
C GLY A 29 14.44 13.65 5.78
N SER A 30 13.33 14.38 5.96
CA SER A 30 13.33 15.66 6.67
C SER A 30 13.31 15.48 8.19
N LEU A 31 14.44 15.69 8.86
CA LEU A 31 14.51 15.67 10.31
C LEU A 31 14.23 17.08 10.89
N PRO A 32 13.51 17.19 12.01
CA PRO A 32 12.94 16.11 12.86
C PRO A 32 11.51 15.67 12.47
N THR A 33 10.96 16.16 11.36
CA THR A 33 9.55 16.00 10.98
C THR A 33 9.25 14.69 10.22
N THR A 34 10.23 13.81 10.09
CA THR A 34 10.06 12.50 9.43
C THR A 34 8.92 11.70 10.03
N PRO A 35 8.11 11.01 9.23
CA PRO A 35 7.08 10.10 9.72
C PRO A 35 7.62 8.76 10.24
N TRP A 36 8.88 8.45 9.92
CA TRP A 36 9.55 7.24 10.40
C TRP A 36 9.92 7.38 11.87
N SER A 37 9.68 6.33 12.66
CA SER A 37 10.00 6.32 14.08
C SER A 37 10.47 4.95 14.53
N SER A 38 11.31 4.90 15.56
CA SER A 38 11.66 3.68 16.25
C SER A 38 10.83 3.51 17.52
N ASN A 39 10.64 2.25 17.91
CA ASN A 39 9.99 1.91 19.16
C ASN A 39 10.96 2.07 20.36
N ARG A 40 10.47 1.80 21.59
CA ARG A 40 11.26 1.89 22.83
C ARG A 40 12.51 0.99 22.84
N ASN A 41 12.56 -0.03 21.99
CA ASN A 41 13.70 -0.95 21.88
C ASN A 41 14.70 -0.49 20.79
N GLY A 42 14.54 0.72 20.26
CA GLY A 42 15.40 1.27 19.20
C GLY A 42 15.18 0.65 17.81
N ARG A 43 14.12 -0.16 17.62
CA ARG A 43 13.80 -0.77 16.34
C ARG A 43 12.83 0.11 15.55
N GLY A 44 13.16 0.35 14.29
CA GLY A 44 12.34 1.11 13.35
C GLY A 44 12.54 0.63 11.92
N PRO A 45 11.81 1.21 10.95
CA PRO A 45 11.90 0.78 9.56
C PRO A 45 13.28 1.07 8.97
N ALA A 46 13.79 0.10 8.21
CA ALA A 46 14.90 0.34 7.29
C ALA A 46 14.31 0.77 5.95
N TRP A 47 14.59 2.00 5.50
CA TRP A 47 14.06 2.48 4.24
C TRP A 47 15.15 2.98 3.30
N SER A 48 14.95 2.74 2.00
CA SER A 48 15.85 3.16 0.93
C SER A 48 15.05 3.71 -0.23
N ASN A 49 15.57 4.76 -0.87
CA ASN A 49 15.02 5.24 -2.13
C ASN A 49 15.51 4.37 -3.28
N SER A 50 14.59 4.03 -4.18
CA SER A 50 14.88 3.58 -5.52
C SER A 50 14.91 4.75 -6.51
N LEU A 51 15.20 4.47 -7.77
CA LEU A 51 14.81 5.35 -8.85
C LEU A 51 13.26 5.43 -8.92
N PHE A 52 12.78 6.44 -9.61
CA PHE A 52 11.35 6.71 -9.66
C PHE A 52 10.57 5.59 -10.37
N GLU A 53 11.17 5.00 -11.40
CA GLU A 53 10.57 3.99 -12.28
C GLU A 53 10.71 2.55 -11.79
N ASP A 54 11.74 2.22 -11.01
CA ASP A 54 12.13 0.82 -10.70
C ASP A 54 11.77 0.36 -9.27
N ASN A 55 10.93 1.10 -8.57
CA ASN A 55 10.67 0.86 -7.15
C ASN A 55 10.05 -0.52 -6.86
N ALA A 56 9.22 -1.02 -7.76
CA ALA A 56 8.58 -2.32 -7.59
C ALA A 56 9.62 -3.45 -7.68
N GLU A 57 10.49 -3.40 -8.67
CA GLU A 57 11.58 -4.35 -8.88
C GLU A 57 12.59 -4.29 -7.74
N PHE A 58 12.93 -3.09 -7.26
CA PHE A 58 13.81 -2.88 -6.13
C PHE A 58 13.27 -3.52 -4.85
N GLY A 59 11.96 -3.31 -4.57
CA GLY A 59 11.28 -3.93 -3.43
C GLY A 59 11.16 -5.44 -3.56
N LEU A 60 10.90 -5.97 -4.77
CA LEU A 60 10.89 -7.40 -5.03
C LEU A 60 12.26 -8.01 -4.76
N GLY A 61 13.34 -7.31 -5.12
CA GLY A 61 14.71 -7.72 -4.81
C GLY A 61 14.94 -7.91 -3.32
N PHE A 62 14.41 -7.03 -2.46
CA PHE A 62 14.45 -7.23 -1.00
C PHE A 62 13.74 -8.51 -0.58
N ARG A 63 12.52 -8.74 -1.10
CA ARG A 63 11.74 -9.92 -0.73
C ARG A 63 12.46 -11.20 -1.10
N VAL A 64 12.93 -11.32 -2.34
CA VAL A 64 13.65 -12.48 -2.84
C VAL A 64 14.95 -12.71 -2.03
N GLY A 65 15.69 -11.63 -1.76
CA GLY A 65 16.90 -11.70 -0.95
C GLY A 65 16.65 -12.20 0.48
N PHE A 66 15.63 -11.70 1.16
CA PHE A 66 15.26 -12.16 2.51
C PHE A 66 14.77 -13.60 2.52
N ASP A 67 14.01 -14.02 1.52
CA ASP A 67 13.54 -15.41 1.42
C ASP A 67 14.71 -16.37 1.24
N GLN A 68 15.70 -16.04 0.39
CA GLN A 68 16.91 -16.83 0.23
C GLN A 68 17.73 -16.90 1.51
N ARG A 69 17.95 -15.77 2.20
CA ARG A 69 18.66 -15.73 3.47
C ARG A 69 17.97 -16.57 4.55
N ARG A 70 16.63 -16.52 4.61
CA ARG A 70 15.83 -17.34 5.54
C ARG A 70 16.02 -18.84 5.25
N VAL A 71 16.02 -19.26 3.98
CA VAL A 71 16.25 -20.65 3.58
C VAL A 71 17.64 -21.11 4.02
N ILE A 72 18.67 -20.29 3.77
CA ILE A 72 20.06 -20.57 4.19
C ILE A 72 20.15 -20.66 5.72
N SER A 73 19.56 -19.72 6.45
CA SER A 73 19.56 -19.70 7.92
C SER A 73 18.89 -20.95 8.48
N ALA A 74 17.75 -21.35 7.91
CA ALA A 74 17.03 -22.56 8.32
C ALA A 74 17.86 -23.84 8.04
N GLN A 75 18.61 -23.90 6.94
CA GLN A 75 19.47 -25.01 6.63
C GLN A 75 20.66 -25.09 7.62
N LEU A 76 21.35 -23.97 7.83
CA LEU A 76 22.44 -23.90 8.83
C LEU A 76 21.95 -24.30 10.23
N LEU A 77 20.74 -23.89 10.59
CA LEU A 77 20.12 -24.24 11.88
C LEU A 77 19.90 -25.75 12.00
N ARG A 78 19.44 -26.44 10.92
CA ARG A 78 19.28 -27.91 10.89
C ARG A 78 20.63 -28.62 11.06
N ASP A 79 21.67 -28.10 10.42
CA ASP A 79 23.00 -28.73 10.34
C ASP A 79 23.89 -28.39 11.55
N THR A 80 23.45 -27.50 12.47
CA THR A 80 24.23 -27.12 13.65
C THR A 80 24.25 -28.25 14.69
N PRO A 81 25.39 -28.90 14.94
CA PRO A 81 25.48 -30.00 15.90
C PRO A 81 25.35 -29.48 17.33
N GLY A 82 24.76 -30.30 18.21
CA GLY A 82 24.63 -29.98 19.64
C GLY A 82 23.58 -28.94 20.02
N LEU A 83 22.94 -28.28 19.04
CA LEU A 83 21.87 -27.34 19.32
C LEU A 83 20.68 -28.08 19.98
N PRO A 84 20.11 -27.57 21.12
CA PRO A 84 18.96 -28.18 21.75
C PRO A 84 17.78 -28.42 20.81
N ALA A 85 17.26 -29.65 20.79
CA ALA A 85 16.22 -30.05 19.84
C ALA A 85 14.95 -29.17 19.93
N GLY A 86 14.53 -28.83 21.14
CA GLY A 86 13.36 -27.95 21.34
C GLY A 86 13.58 -26.53 20.80
N LEU A 87 14.77 -25.94 20.96
CA LEU A 87 15.09 -24.64 20.42
C LEU A 87 15.12 -24.69 18.89
N ARG A 88 15.77 -25.72 18.30
CA ARG A 88 15.80 -25.93 16.85
C ARG A 88 14.40 -26.03 16.26
N GLN A 89 13.55 -26.88 16.83
CA GLN A 89 12.19 -27.07 16.37
C GLN A 89 11.37 -25.78 16.52
N GLY A 90 11.43 -25.12 17.67
CA GLY A 90 10.73 -23.86 17.90
C GLY A 90 11.10 -22.75 16.92
N LEU A 91 12.39 -22.68 16.50
CA LEU A 91 12.84 -21.71 15.52
C LEU A 91 12.39 -22.03 14.09
N LEU A 92 12.34 -23.31 13.72
CA LEU A 92 11.96 -23.76 12.36
C LEU A 92 10.45 -23.74 12.12
N GLU A 93 9.67 -24.04 13.15
CA GLU A 93 8.21 -24.22 13.08
C GLU A 93 7.44 -23.01 13.67
N ALA A 94 8.13 -21.91 13.96
CA ALA A 94 7.52 -20.73 14.56
C ALA A 94 6.40 -20.18 13.68
N ASP A 95 5.20 -20.07 14.24
CA ASP A 95 4.14 -19.28 13.64
C ASP A 95 4.43 -17.79 13.87
N GLN A 96 4.56 -17.05 12.77
CA GLN A 96 4.91 -15.63 12.76
C GLN A 96 3.89 -14.78 11.99
N HIS A 97 2.63 -15.22 11.99
CA HIS A 97 1.58 -14.47 11.28
C HIS A 97 1.07 -13.26 12.08
N ASP A 98 1.30 -13.23 13.39
CA ASP A 98 0.88 -12.16 14.29
C ASP A 98 2.02 -11.65 15.19
N GLU A 99 1.75 -10.56 15.94
CA GLU A 99 2.73 -9.92 16.83
C GLU A 99 3.24 -10.85 17.95
N PRO A 100 2.37 -11.63 18.65
CA PRO A 100 2.83 -12.59 19.65
C PRO A 100 3.83 -13.60 19.08
N GLY A 101 3.52 -14.22 17.95
CA GLY A 101 4.38 -15.21 17.31
C GLY A 101 5.74 -14.62 16.86
N ILE A 102 5.73 -13.39 16.32
CA ILE A 102 6.96 -12.67 15.97
C ILE A 102 7.78 -12.35 17.23
N PHE A 103 7.12 -11.92 18.31
CA PHE A 103 7.81 -11.65 19.57
C PHE A 103 8.47 -12.91 20.15
N GLU A 104 7.76 -14.04 20.19
CA GLU A 104 8.30 -15.31 20.63
C GLU A 104 9.48 -15.77 19.77
N GLN A 105 9.38 -15.62 18.46
CA GLN A 105 10.49 -15.97 17.57
C GLN A 105 11.74 -15.12 17.84
N ARG A 106 11.58 -13.85 18.14
CA ARG A 106 12.69 -12.98 18.56
C ARG A 106 13.35 -13.45 19.84
N GLN A 107 12.56 -13.95 20.83
CA GLN A 107 13.12 -14.50 22.05
C GLN A 107 13.95 -15.76 21.76
N ARG A 108 13.44 -16.65 20.89
CA ARG A 108 14.18 -17.84 20.45
C ARG A 108 15.47 -17.48 19.72
N VAL A 109 15.47 -16.42 18.92
CA VAL A 109 16.69 -15.92 18.25
C VAL A 109 17.71 -15.38 19.25
N VAL A 110 17.27 -14.70 20.31
CA VAL A 110 18.17 -14.27 21.40
C VAL A 110 18.80 -15.50 22.09
N GLU A 111 18.01 -16.51 22.41
CA GLU A 111 18.50 -17.76 23.00
C GLU A 111 19.48 -18.48 22.05
N LEU A 112 19.17 -18.54 20.76
CA LEU A 112 20.06 -19.08 19.73
C LEU A 112 21.42 -18.36 19.71
N ARG A 113 21.43 -17.04 19.75
CA ARG A 113 22.67 -16.25 19.76
C ARG A 113 23.52 -16.53 21.00
N GLN A 114 22.89 -16.60 22.18
CA GLN A 114 23.60 -16.97 23.42
C GLN A 114 24.22 -18.36 23.31
N TRP A 115 23.47 -19.32 22.76
CA TRP A 115 23.97 -20.67 22.55
C TRP A 115 25.14 -20.72 21.55
N LEU A 116 25.01 -20.00 20.42
CA LEU A 116 26.06 -19.94 19.39
C LEU A 116 27.33 -19.30 19.92
N GLU A 117 27.25 -18.24 20.69
CA GLU A 117 28.39 -17.56 21.29
C GLU A 117 29.18 -18.51 22.22
N ALA A 118 28.49 -19.34 22.97
CA ALA A 118 29.10 -20.30 23.89
C ALA A 118 29.63 -21.56 23.22
N ASN A 119 29.00 -22.06 22.15
CA ASN A 119 29.25 -23.40 21.60
C ASN A 119 29.79 -23.42 20.16
N ALA A 120 29.49 -22.38 19.35
CA ALA A 120 29.82 -22.30 17.94
C ALA A 120 30.10 -20.85 17.48
N PRO A 121 31.07 -20.12 18.08
CA PRO A 121 31.24 -18.68 17.83
C PRO A 121 31.65 -18.35 16.40
N THR A 122 32.21 -19.29 15.65
CA THR A 122 32.61 -19.13 14.24
C THR A 122 31.53 -19.59 13.24
N SER A 123 30.37 -20.01 13.71
CA SER A 123 29.29 -20.44 12.82
C SER A 123 28.77 -19.30 11.97
N ALA A 124 28.60 -19.53 10.67
CA ALA A 124 27.95 -18.59 9.77
C ALA A 124 26.50 -18.23 10.19
N LEU A 125 25.85 -19.07 11.01
CA LEU A 125 24.53 -18.81 11.56
C LEU A 125 24.49 -17.58 12.49
N ASN A 126 25.66 -17.18 13.09
CA ASN A 126 25.73 -15.96 13.89
C ASN A 126 25.33 -14.71 13.09
N ASP A 127 25.71 -14.62 11.81
CA ASP A 127 25.41 -13.48 10.95
C ASP A 127 23.99 -13.54 10.36
N LEU A 128 23.38 -14.72 10.39
CA LEU A 128 22.10 -14.99 9.72
C LEU A 128 20.96 -15.30 10.68
N ALA A 129 21.21 -15.32 12.00
CA ALA A 129 20.21 -15.69 12.99
C ALA A 129 18.95 -14.78 12.96
N ASP A 130 19.12 -13.48 12.68
CA ASP A 130 18.02 -12.52 12.59
C ASP A 130 17.13 -12.73 11.35
N ASP A 131 17.61 -13.46 10.33
CA ASP A 131 16.82 -13.78 9.13
C ASP A 131 15.77 -14.88 9.40
N LEU A 132 15.81 -15.52 10.58
CA LEU A 132 14.78 -16.44 11.08
C LEU A 132 13.51 -15.67 11.56
N VAL A 133 13.61 -14.36 11.80
CA VAL A 133 12.47 -13.51 12.14
C VAL A 133 11.82 -12.95 10.86
N LYS A 134 10.49 -13.00 10.79
CA LYS A 134 9.71 -12.44 9.65
C LYS A 134 10.08 -10.97 9.41
N ARG A 135 10.34 -10.64 8.15
CA ARG A 135 10.51 -9.27 7.67
C ARG A 135 9.33 -8.88 6.79
N SER A 136 8.83 -7.67 7.00
CA SER A 136 7.75 -7.09 6.21
C SER A 136 8.33 -6.16 5.16
N VAL A 137 8.09 -6.45 3.88
CA VAL A 137 8.60 -5.66 2.75
C VAL A 137 7.50 -4.77 2.22
N TRP A 138 7.76 -3.45 2.21
CA TRP A 138 6.84 -2.44 1.74
C TRP A 138 7.44 -1.64 0.57
N MET A 139 6.68 -1.55 -0.51
CA MET A 139 6.97 -0.68 -1.65
C MET A 139 6.08 0.54 -1.56
N ILE A 140 6.67 1.73 -1.43
CA ILE A 140 5.91 2.97 -1.22
C ILE A 140 6.24 3.96 -2.32
N GLY A 141 5.21 4.55 -2.93
CA GLY A 141 5.40 5.58 -3.94
C GLY A 141 4.12 6.32 -4.29
N GLY A 142 4.23 7.34 -5.14
CA GLY A 142 3.10 8.15 -5.61
C GLY A 142 2.40 7.55 -6.83
N ASP A 143 1.33 8.22 -7.24
CA ASP A 143 0.54 7.84 -8.41
C ASP A 143 1.34 7.87 -9.72
N GLY A 144 2.27 8.82 -9.90
CA GLY A 144 3.11 8.85 -11.08
C GLY A 144 3.95 7.58 -11.26
N TRP A 145 4.45 7.02 -10.16
CA TRP A 145 5.10 5.71 -10.19
C TRP A 145 4.10 4.60 -10.52
N ALA A 146 3.07 4.45 -9.71
CA ALA A 146 2.21 3.27 -9.75
C ALA A 146 1.26 3.22 -10.98
N TYR A 147 0.78 4.37 -11.46
CA TYR A 147 -0.18 4.42 -12.56
C TYR A 147 0.48 4.57 -13.93
N ASP A 148 1.71 5.09 -13.96
CA ASP A 148 2.39 5.48 -15.20
C ASP A 148 3.75 4.78 -15.36
N ILE A 149 4.84 5.42 -14.95
CA ILE A 149 6.19 5.02 -15.34
C ILE A 149 6.64 3.69 -14.74
N GLY A 150 6.27 3.38 -13.50
CA GLY A 150 6.63 2.14 -12.81
C GLY A 150 5.55 1.05 -12.90
N TYR A 151 4.48 1.27 -13.72
CA TYR A 151 3.37 0.32 -13.76
C TYR A 151 3.78 -1.07 -14.25
N GLY A 152 4.69 -1.18 -15.22
CA GLY A 152 5.13 -2.48 -15.72
C GLY A 152 5.79 -3.35 -14.65
N GLY A 153 6.68 -2.76 -13.83
CA GLY A 153 7.29 -3.45 -12.68
C GLY A 153 6.27 -3.77 -11.59
N LEU A 154 5.37 -2.83 -11.30
CA LEU A 154 4.28 -3.06 -10.35
C LEU A 154 3.39 -4.24 -10.79
N ASP A 155 3.00 -4.28 -12.04
CA ASP A 155 2.21 -5.35 -12.64
C ASP A 155 2.90 -6.72 -12.49
N HIS A 156 4.21 -6.78 -12.79
CA HIS A 156 5.03 -7.97 -12.61
C HIS A 156 5.06 -8.45 -11.14
N VAL A 157 5.21 -7.54 -10.19
CA VAL A 157 5.21 -7.87 -8.75
C VAL A 157 3.86 -8.42 -8.31
N LEU A 158 2.76 -7.80 -8.75
CA LEU A 158 1.39 -8.26 -8.44
C LEU A 158 1.13 -9.64 -9.00
N ALA A 159 1.63 -9.94 -10.21
CA ALA A 159 1.52 -11.26 -10.84
C ALA A 159 2.35 -12.35 -10.13
N GLY A 160 3.43 -11.97 -9.44
CA GLY A 160 4.44 -12.90 -8.91
C GLY A 160 4.08 -13.65 -7.64
N GLY A 161 3.00 -13.29 -6.94
CA GLY A 161 2.52 -14.01 -5.75
C GLY A 161 3.40 -13.88 -4.48
N HIS A 162 4.42 -13.04 -4.48
CA HIS A 162 5.30 -12.84 -3.32
C HIS A 162 4.61 -12.06 -2.18
N ASP A 163 4.96 -12.40 -0.92
CA ASP A 163 4.48 -11.68 0.29
C ASP A 163 5.13 -10.28 0.37
N VAL A 164 4.49 -9.31 -0.26
CA VAL A 164 4.90 -7.90 -0.29
C VAL A 164 3.71 -6.97 -0.13
N ASN A 165 3.94 -5.83 0.50
CA ASN A 165 2.95 -4.79 0.68
C ASN A 165 3.27 -3.59 -0.21
N ILE A 166 2.31 -3.12 -0.97
CA ILE A 166 2.44 -1.98 -1.87
C ILE A 166 1.51 -0.86 -1.40
N LEU A 167 2.08 0.29 -1.07
CA LEU A 167 1.33 1.48 -0.65
C LEU A 167 1.48 2.58 -1.69
N VAL A 168 0.40 2.85 -2.41
CA VAL A 168 0.32 3.96 -3.37
C VAL A 168 -0.26 5.19 -2.68
N LEU A 169 0.57 6.22 -2.51
CA LEU A 169 0.16 7.53 -2.02
C LEU A 169 -0.41 8.33 -3.20
N ASP A 170 -1.69 8.13 -3.48
CA ASP A 170 -2.35 8.67 -4.66
C ASP A 170 -2.70 10.15 -4.45
N THR A 171 -1.85 11.03 -4.94
CA THR A 171 -2.05 12.49 -4.95
C THR A 171 -2.74 12.97 -6.22
N GLU A 172 -3.08 12.08 -7.14
CA GLU A 172 -3.77 12.38 -8.39
C GLU A 172 -3.00 13.35 -9.32
N VAL A 173 -1.68 13.45 -9.13
CA VAL A 173 -0.80 14.36 -9.88
C VAL A 173 0.67 14.04 -9.65
N TYR A 174 1.54 14.25 -10.63
CA TYR A 174 2.99 14.28 -10.42
C TYR A 174 3.37 15.53 -9.60
N SER A 175 3.24 15.44 -8.27
CA SER A 175 3.37 16.59 -7.39
C SER A 175 4.81 17.10 -7.31
N ASN A 176 5.77 16.21 -7.02
CA ASN A 176 7.15 16.57 -6.76
C ASN A 176 7.89 17.12 -8.00
N THR A 177 7.52 16.66 -9.19
CA THR A 177 8.13 17.09 -10.47
C THR A 177 7.54 18.39 -11.01
N GLY A 178 6.50 18.92 -10.39
CA GLY A 178 5.96 20.24 -10.69
C GLY A 178 4.52 20.28 -11.22
N GLY A 179 3.69 19.28 -10.92
CA GLY A 179 2.25 19.31 -11.17
C GLY A 179 1.80 18.84 -12.54
N GLN A 180 2.47 17.85 -13.12
CA GLN A 180 2.06 17.21 -14.37
C GLN A 180 0.88 16.26 -14.13
N MET A 181 0.00 16.11 -15.11
CA MET A 181 -1.06 15.11 -15.03
C MET A 181 -0.48 13.69 -15.02
N SER A 182 -1.11 12.80 -14.25
CA SER A 182 -0.90 11.35 -14.29
C SER A 182 -2.16 10.64 -14.83
N LYS A 183 -2.09 9.32 -15.01
CA LYS A 183 -3.29 8.51 -15.27
C LYS A 183 -4.24 8.45 -14.06
N ALA A 184 -3.76 8.82 -12.87
CA ALA A 184 -4.58 8.97 -11.66
C ALA A 184 -5.29 10.34 -11.58
N THR A 185 -4.89 11.34 -12.34
CA THR A 185 -5.51 12.67 -12.33
C THR A 185 -6.99 12.56 -12.72
N PRO A 186 -7.92 13.13 -11.91
CA PRO A 186 -9.33 13.02 -12.16
C PRO A 186 -9.79 13.89 -13.33
N LEU A 187 -10.93 13.52 -13.88
CA LEU A 187 -11.60 14.26 -14.95
C LEU A 187 -11.84 15.73 -14.56
N GLY A 188 -11.53 16.65 -15.44
CA GLY A 188 -11.73 18.09 -15.25
C GLY A 188 -10.64 18.78 -14.42
N ALA A 189 -9.68 18.06 -13.83
CA ALA A 189 -8.59 18.69 -13.10
C ALA A 189 -7.59 19.35 -14.05
N VAL A 190 -7.23 20.60 -13.77
CA VAL A 190 -6.15 21.31 -14.45
C VAL A 190 -4.81 20.87 -13.86
N ALA A 191 -3.89 20.51 -14.74
CA ALA A 191 -2.51 20.18 -14.42
C ALA A 191 -1.61 20.55 -15.61
N LYS A 192 -0.28 20.50 -15.45
CA LYS A 192 0.60 20.58 -16.60
C LYS A 192 0.28 19.44 -17.56
N PHE A 193 0.26 19.73 -18.87
CA PHE A 193 -0.22 18.87 -19.97
C PHE A 193 -1.75 18.62 -19.98
N ALA A 194 -2.51 19.29 -19.11
CA ALA A 194 -3.98 19.28 -19.07
C ALA A 194 -4.52 20.66 -18.71
N SER A 195 -4.09 21.73 -19.42
CA SER A 195 -4.49 23.12 -19.16
C SER A 195 -5.99 23.36 -19.37
N GLY A 196 -6.64 22.63 -20.28
CA GLY A 196 -8.08 22.63 -20.49
C GLY A 196 -8.87 21.68 -19.59
N GLY A 197 -8.22 21.15 -18.52
CA GLY A 197 -8.78 20.07 -17.71
C GLY A 197 -8.60 18.69 -18.35
N LYS A 198 -8.25 17.69 -17.56
CA LYS A 198 -8.10 16.32 -18.06
C LYS A 198 -9.42 15.82 -18.64
N ALA A 199 -9.42 15.35 -19.87
CA ALA A 199 -10.60 14.93 -20.61
C ALA A 199 -10.91 13.42 -20.51
N THR A 200 -10.01 12.65 -19.87
CA THR A 200 -10.14 11.19 -19.74
C THR A 200 -10.32 10.79 -18.28
N ALA A 201 -11.04 9.69 -18.05
CA ALA A 201 -11.25 9.10 -16.73
C ALA A 201 -9.92 8.71 -16.04
N LYS A 202 -9.97 8.62 -14.72
CA LYS A 202 -8.88 8.06 -13.91
C LYS A 202 -8.76 6.56 -14.21
N LYS A 203 -7.51 6.08 -14.39
CA LYS A 203 -7.21 4.64 -14.48
C LYS A 203 -7.65 3.96 -13.19
N ASP A 204 -8.40 2.87 -13.30
CA ASP A 204 -8.82 2.08 -12.13
C ASP A 204 -7.77 0.99 -11.83
N LEU A 205 -6.71 1.39 -11.13
CA LEU A 205 -5.60 0.50 -10.80
C LEU A 205 -6.04 -0.65 -9.86
N GLY A 206 -6.97 -0.36 -8.94
CA GLY A 206 -7.47 -1.36 -8.01
C GLY A 206 -8.25 -2.46 -8.73
N LEU A 207 -9.14 -2.08 -9.64
CA LEU A 207 -9.90 -3.05 -10.44
C LEU A 207 -8.97 -3.91 -11.32
N MET A 208 -7.93 -3.30 -11.90
CA MET A 208 -6.92 -4.04 -12.67
C MET A 208 -6.18 -5.06 -11.80
N ALA A 209 -5.75 -4.68 -10.60
CA ALA A 209 -5.08 -5.57 -9.66
C ALA A 209 -5.99 -6.73 -9.20
N MET A 210 -7.28 -6.49 -8.99
CA MET A 210 -8.25 -7.54 -8.63
C MET A 210 -8.39 -8.62 -9.71
N THR A 211 -8.06 -8.33 -10.98
CA THR A 211 -8.16 -9.32 -12.07
C THR A 211 -7.19 -10.49 -11.91
N TYR A 212 -6.11 -10.33 -11.15
CA TYR A 212 -5.20 -11.43 -10.80
C TYR A 212 -5.85 -12.48 -9.87
N GLY A 213 -6.88 -12.12 -9.13
CA GLY A 213 -7.63 -13.02 -8.25
C GLY A 213 -6.94 -13.33 -6.92
N HIS A 214 -5.61 -13.32 -6.86
CA HIS A 214 -4.78 -13.63 -5.68
C HIS A 214 -4.16 -12.39 -5.02
N VAL A 215 -4.51 -11.19 -5.44
CA VAL A 215 -4.00 -9.93 -4.88
C VAL A 215 -4.97 -9.37 -3.86
N TYR A 216 -4.48 -9.07 -2.64
CA TYR A 216 -5.25 -8.24 -1.72
C TYR A 216 -5.25 -6.79 -2.21
N VAL A 217 -6.42 -6.17 -2.30
CA VAL A 217 -6.54 -4.77 -2.77
C VAL A 217 -7.41 -3.97 -1.81
N ALA A 218 -6.93 -2.81 -1.39
CA ALA A 218 -7.72 -1.86 -0.62
C ALA A 218 -7.62 -0.45 -1.19
N SER A 219 -8.73 0.26 -1.15
CA SER A 219 -8.80 1.71 -1.43
C SER A 219 -9.26 2.43 -0.17
N VAL A 220 -8.41 3.34 0.31
CA VAL A 220 -8.58 3.97 1.63
C VAL A 220 -8.49 5.48 1.55
N ALA A 221 -9.18 6.16 2.47
CA ALA A 221 -9.05 7.59 2.73
C ALA A 221 -9.18 7.83 4.23
N MET A 222 -8.07 8.09 4.91
CA MET A 222 -8.03 8.19 6.38
C MET A 222 -8.95 9.28 6.92
N GLY A 223 -9.12 10.39 6.18
CA GLY A 223 -10.03 11.47 6.55
C GLY A 223 -11.50 11.10 6.44
N ALA A 224 -11.85 10.07 5.66
CA ALA A 224 -13.21 9.57 5.54
C ALA A 224 -13.49 8.41 6.53
N SER A 225 -12.51 7.51 6.70
CA SER A 225 -12.62 6.41 7.67
C SER A 225 -11.25 5.97 8.18
N GLN A 226 -10.96 6.30 9.43
CA GLN A 226 -9.74 5.85 10.12
C GLN A 226 -9.81 4.36 10.40
N GLU A 227 -10.98 3.84 10.79
CA GLU A 227 -11.19 2.43 11.10
C GLU A 227 -10.96 1.55 9.85
N GLN A 228 -11.56 1.90 8.71
CA GLN A 228 -11.38 1.18 7.46
C GLN A 228 -9.91 1.22 7.01
N THR A 229 -9.25 2.36 7.15
CA THR A 229 -7.83 2.50 6.84
C THR A 229 -6.97 1.59 7.71
N LEU A 230 -7.17 1.60 9.04
CA LEU A 230 -6.44 0.73 9.96
C LEU A 230 -6.65 -0.75 9.62
N ARG A 231 -7.91 -1.14 9.39
CA ARG A 231 -8.26 -2.52 9.03
C ARG A 231 -7.58 -2.95 7.74
N ALA A 232 -7.58 -2.11 6.70
CA ALA A 232 -6.92 -2.40 5.43
C ALA A 232 -5.41 -2.63 5.59
N PHE A 233 -4.72 -1.87 6.44
CA PHE A 233 -3.31 -2.06 6.71
C PHE A 233 -3.02 -3.37 7.45
N LEU A 234 -3.85 -3.72 8.45
CA LEU A 234 -3.71 -4.98 9.19
C LEU A 234 -4.02 -6.20 8.31
N GLU A 235 -5.07 -6.12 7.49
CA GLU A 235 -5.42 -7.19 6.56
C GLU A 235 -4.32 -7.40 5.51
N ALA A 236 -3.75 -6.31 4.94
CA ALA A 236 -2.66 -6.37 3.98
C ALA A 236 -1.40 -7.05 4.56
N GLU A 237 -0.98 -6.63 5.77
CA GLU A 237 0.19 -7.20 6.43
C GLU A 237 0.02 -8.68 6.79
N SER A 238 -1.21 -9.10 7.09
CA SER A 238 -1.53 -10.49 7.41
C SER A 238 -1.73 -11.37 6.17
N TYR A 239 -1.81 -10.79 4.99
CA TYR A 239 -2.04 -11.52 3.74
C TYR A 239 -0.74 -12.18 3.25
N PRO A 240 -0.71 -13.50 2.99
CA PRO A 240 0.51 -14.21 2.60
C PRO A 240 0.80 -14.11 1.09
N GLY A 241 0.62 -12.95 0.48
CA GLY A 241 0.80 -12.69 -0.93
C GLY A 241 0.91 -11.19 -1.21
N PRO A 242 0.85 -10.75 -2.47
CA PRO A 242 0.95 -9.34 -2.82
C PRO A 242 -0.29 -8.57 -2.37
N SER A 243 -0.06 -7.47 -1.67
CA SER A 243 -1.10 -6.55 -1.19
C SER A 243 -0.92 -5.17 -1.81
N LEU A 244 -2.00 -4.57 -2.30
CA LEU A 244 -2.02 -3.23 -2.87
C LEU A 244 -2.99 -2.33 -2.10
N ILE A 245 -2.46 -1.29 -1.46
CA ILE A 245 -3.24 -0.24 -0.79
C ILE A 245 -3.17 1.05 -1.60
N LEU A 246 -4.30 1.49 -2.13
CA LEU A 246 -4.47 2.79 -2.79
C LEU A 246 -4.94 3.80 -1.74
N ALA A 247 -4.07 4.73 -1.36
CA ALA A 247 -4.34 5.67 -0.28
C ALA A 247 -4.53 7.09 -0.84
N TYR A 248 -5.77 7.60 -0.81
CA TYR A 248 -6.03 8.98 -1.23
C TYR A 248 -5.23 9.98 -0.40
N SER A 249 -4.38 10.72 -1.05
CA SER A 249 -3.46 11.64 -0.41
C SER A 249 -3.72 13.07 -0.90
N HIS A 250 -4.30 13.92 -0.04
CA HIS A 250 -4.44 15.34 -0.34
C HIS A 250 -3.07 15.99 -0.52
N CYS A 251 -2.97 16.93 -1.45
CA CYS A 251 -1.72 17.53 -1.89
C CYS A 251 -1.84 19.05 -2.05
N ILE A 252 -0.73 19.77 -1.85
CA ILE A 252 -0.67 21.21 -2.13
C ILE A 252 -0.99 21.53 -3.58
N ALA A 253 -0.69 20.62 -4.51
CA ALA A 253 -1.01 20.78 -5.93
C ALA A 253 -2.52 20.77 -6.24
N HIS A 254 -3.37 20.29 -5.31
CA HIS A 254 -4.83 20.42 -5.42
C HIS A 254 -5.29 21.88 -5.22
N GLY A 255 -4.45 22.73 -4.59
CA GLY A 255 -4.79 24.11 -4.26
C GLY A 255 -5.88 24.20 -3.21
N ILE A 256 -5.74 23.45 -2.14
CA ILE A 256 -6.60 23.43 -0.95
C ILE A 256 -5.92 24.11 0.23
N ASP A 257 -6.70 24.49 1.23
CA ASP A 257 -6.16 24.73 2.57
C ASP A 257 -5.75 23.36 3.16
N MET A 258 -4.44 23.18 3.38
CA MET A 258 -3.89 21.91 3.87
C MET A 258 -4.38 21.56 5.30
N ALA A 259 -4.80 22.54 6.10
CA ALA A 259 -5.43 22.29 7.40
C ALA A 259 -6.78 21.55 7.25
N GLN A 260 -7.44 21.69 6.09
CA GLN A 260 -8.70 21.01 5.74
C GLN A 260 -8.48 19.71 4.96
N GLY A 261 -7.24 19.21 4.86
CA GLY A 261 -6.90 18.05 4.03
C GLY A 261 -7.73 16.81 4.35
N MET A 262 -8.00 16.53 5.63
CA MET A 262 -8.83 15.38 6.03
C MET A 262 -10.30 15.57 5.64
N THR A 263 -10.83 16.80 5.75
CA THR A 263 -12.18 17.13 5.27
C THR A 263 -12.30 16.96 3.75
N GLN A 264 -11.24 17.29 2.98
CA GLN A 264 -11.23 17.06 1.53
C GLN A 264 -11.21 15.57 1.17
N GLN A 265 -10.57 14.72 1.97
CA GLN A 265 -10.66 13.27 1.80
C GLN A 265 -12.09 12.76 2.00
N GLN A 266 -12.79 13.23 3.04
CA GLN A 266 -14.20 12.93 3.28
C GLN A 266 -15.06 13.36 2.09
N ARG A 267 -14.91 14.61 1.60
CA ARG A 267 -15.65 15.12 0.44
C ARG A 267 -15.41 14.33 -0.85
N ALA A 268 -14.17 13.83 -1.05
CA ALA A 268 -13.85 12.96 -2.18
C ALA A 268 -14.63 11.64 -2.12
N VAL A 269 -14.80 11.07 -0.93
CA VAL A 269 -15.61 9.86 -0.72
C VAL A 269 -17.09 10.16 -0.85
N ASP A 270 -17.62 11.20 -0.22
CA ASP A 270 -19.03 11.56 -0.23
C ASP A 270 -19.55 11.88 -1.63
N SER A 271 -18.67 12.35 -2.54
CA SER A 271 -18.99 12.62 -3.94
C SER A 271 -18.79 11.41 -4.88
N GLY A 272 -18.30 10.29 -4.37
CA GLY A 272 -17.95 9.11 -5.18
C GLY A 272 -16.70 9.27 -6.05
N ARG A 273 -15.99 10.40 -5.93
CA ARG A 273 -14.72 10.59 -6.62
C ARG A 273 -13.66 9.59 -6.13
N TRP A 274 -13.72 9.23 -4.86
CA TRP A 274 -12.91 8.17 -4.26
C TRP A 274 -13.82 7.13 -3.60
N LEU A 275 -13.63 5.85 -3.91
CA LEU A 275 -14.39 4.77 -3.30
C LEU A 275 -13.56 4.11 -2.20
N LEU A 276 -14.19 3.74 -1.10
CA LEU A 276 -13.59 2.91 -0.07
C LEU A 276 -14.02 1.46 -0.30
N TYR A 277 -13.06 0.57 -0.42
CA TYR A 277 -13.32 -0.86 -0.58
C TYR A 277 -12.12 -1.70 -0.13
N ARG A 278 -12.37 -2.98 0.10
CA ARG A 278 -11.36 -4.01 0.33
C ARG A 278 -11.72 -5.24 -0.49
N HIS A 279 -10.71 -5.84 -1.10
CA HIS A 279 -10.80 -7.12 -1.79
C HIS A 279 -9.80 -8.07 -1.14
N ASP A 280 -10.30 -9.06 -0.40
CA ASP A 280 -9.50 -10.06 0.29
C ASP A 280 -9.76 -11.44 -0.35
N PRO A 281 -8.81 -12.01 -1.11
CA PRO A 281 -8.96 -13.31 -1.75
C PRO A 281 -9.31 -14.44 -0.78
N ARG A 282 -8.84 -14.39 0.48
CA ARG A 282 -9.11 -15.40 1.52
C ARG A 282 -10.60 -15.58 1.82
N ARG A 283 -11.42 -14.57 1.52
CA ARG A 283 -12.88 -14.67 1.70
C ARG A 283 -13.51 -15.67 0.75
N SER A 284 -12.96 -15.80 -0.46
CA SER A 284 -13.44 -16.81 -1.43
C SER A 284 -13.27 -18.24 -0.92
N GLU A 285 -12.24 -18.52 -0.11
CA GLU A 285 -12.03 -19.82 0.51
C GLU A 285 -13.15 -20.17 1.51
N ARG A 286 -13.83 -19.15 2.05
CA ARG A 286 -14.98 -19.30 2.95
C ARG A 286 -16.33 -19.22 2.24
N GLY A 287 -16.33 -19.17 0.90
CA GLY A 287 -17.55 -19.02 0.11
C GLY A 287 -18.16 -17.61 0.21
N GLU A 288 -17.37 -16.62 0.58
CA GLU A 288 -17.78 -15.21 0.69
C GLU A 288 -17.25 -14.41 -0.50
N ASN A 289 -17.98 -13.34 -0.88
CA ASN A 289 -17.47 -12.43 -1.90
C ASN A 289 -16.18 -11.75 -1.41
N PRO A 290 -15.06 -11.81 -2.16
CA PRO A 290 -13.82 -11.17 -1.77
C PRO A 290 -13.92 -9.64 -1.72
N LEU A 291 -14.77 -9.02 -2.52
CA LEU A 291 -14.95 -7.57 -2.57
C LEU A 291 -15.95 -7.10 -1.53
N GLN A 292 -15.54 -6.14 -0.72
CA GLN A 292 -16.35 -5.41 0.24
C GLN A 292 -16.32 -3.92 -0.13
N LEU A 293 -17.48 -3.33 -0.44
CA LEU A 293 -17.61 -1.89 -0.65
C LEU A 293 -17.87 -1.23 0.71
N ASP A 294 -16.92 -0.41 1.16
CA ASP A 294 -16.92 0.17 2.52
C ASP A 294 -17.47 1.61 2.56
N CYS A 295 -17.99 2.13 1.44
CA CYS A 295 -18.61 3.45 1.39
C CYS A 295 -20.05 3.38 0.87
N PRO A 296 -20.95 4.24 1.39
CA PRO A 296 -22.33 4.33 0.90
C PRO A 296 -22.38 4.94 -0.51
N GLU A 297 -23.56 4.93 -1.09
CA GLU A 297 -23.82 5.66 -2.34
C GLU A 297 -23.51 7.16 -2.19
N PRO A 298 -22.87 7.77 -3.22
CA PRO A 298 -22.49 9.18 -3.18
C PRO A 298 -23.70 10.10 -2.95
N LYS A 299 -23.57 11.04 -2.01
CA LYS A 299 -24.62 12.00 -1.64
C LYS A 299 -24.22 13.44 -1.93
N LEU A 300 -22.92 13.74 -2.01
CA LEU A 300 -22.41 15.07 -2.29
C LEU A 300 -22.32 15.29 -3.80
N ALA A 301 -22.87 16.39 -4.30
CA ALA A 301 -22.75 16.73 -5.71
C ALA A 301 -21.29 16.93 -6.10
N MET A 302 -20.88 16.40 -7.26
CA MET A 302 -19.51 16.53 -7.75
C MET A 302 -19.08 17.99 -7.90
N ALA A 303 -19.96 18.86 -8.35
CA ALA A 303 -19.71 20.30 -8.47
C ALA A 303 -19.33 20.93 -7.13
N GLU A 304 -19.98 20.53 -6.07
CA GLU A 304 -19.70 21.02 -4.71
C GLU A 304 -18.36 20.48 -4.19
N ALA A 305 -18.07 19.19 -4.40
CA ALA A 305 -16.78 18.62 -4.03
C ALA A 305 -15.61 19.28 -4.76
N MET A 306 -15.75 19.50 -6.08
CA MET A 306 -14.73 20.14 -6.93
C MET A 306 -14.52 21.61 -6.59
N ALA A 307 -15.54 22.34 -6.13
CA ALA A 307 -15.43 23.75 -5.77
C ALA A 307 -14.44 24.02 -4.63
N GLY A 308 -14.11 23.01 -3.82
CA GLY A 308 -13.12 23.09 -2.76
C GLY A 308 -11.66 23.09 -3.22
N GLU A 309 -11.38 22.80 -4.52
CA GLU A 309 -10.03 22.60 -5.02
C GLU A 309 -9.70 23.53 -6.20
N ASN A 310 -8.61 24.29 -6.12
CA ASN A 310 -8.25 25.24 -7.17
C ASN A 310 -8.01 24.58 -8.52
N ARG A 311 -7.51 23.33 -8.57
CA ARG A 311 -7.29 22.61 -9.83
C ARG A 311 -8.56 22.41 -10.67
N PHE A 312 -9.75 22.50 -10.07
CA PHE A 312 -11.03 22.50 -10.79
C PHE A 312 -11.57 23.91 -10.99
N ARG A 313 -11.41 24.81 -9.99
CA ARG A 313 -11.88 26.18 -10.08
C ARG A 313 -11.22 26.96 -11.21
N LEU A 314 -9.93 26.74 -11.45
CA LEU A 314 -9.18 27.39 -12.53
C LEU A 314 -9.82 27.13 -13.90
N LEU A 315 -10.31 25.90 -14.15
CA LEU A 315 -11.00 25.60 -15.39
C LEU A 315 -12.31 26.39 -15.54
N GLY A 316 -13.03 26.58 -14.43
CA GLY A 316 -14.26 27.36 -14.40
C GLY A 316 -14.07 28.83 -14.78
N TYR A 317 -12.90 29.41 -14.49
CA TYR A 317 -12.55 30.77 -14.90
C TYR A 317 -12.06 30.86 -16.34
N SER A 318 -11.25 29.91 -16.78
CA SER A 318 -10.63 29.95 -18.12
C SER A 318 -11.53 29.40 -19.23
N HIS A 319 -12.31 28.33 -18.93
CA HIS A 319 -13.15 27.61 -19.89
C HIS A 319 -14.45 27.14 -19.23
N PRO A 320 -15.41 28.07 -18.94
CA PRO A 320 -16.59 27.77 -18.11
C PRO A 320 -17.53 26.72 -18.70
N ASP A 321 -17.70 26.68 -20.04
CA ASP A 321 -18.56 25.68 -20.69
C ASP A 321 -17.95 24.28 -20.58
N GLN A 322 -16.65 24.17 -20.80
CA GLN A 322 -15.90 22.92 -20.67
C GLN A 322 -15.89 22.44 -19.22
N ALA A 323 -15.71 23.35 -18.25
CA ALA A 323 -15.79 23.02 -16.83
C ALA A 323 -17.15 22.41 -16.47
N ARG A 324 -18.23 23.01 -16.93
CA ARG A 324 -19.60 22.48 -16.71
C ARG A 324 -19.80 21.11 -17.37
N ALA A 325 -19.30 20.93 -18.60
CA ALA A 325 -19.40 19.63 -19.29
C ALA A 325 -18.62 18.53 -18.58
N LEU A 326 -17.36 18.79 -18.21
CA LEU A 326 -16.50 17.82 -17.50
C LEU A 326 -17.01 17.52 -16.08
N THR A 327 -17.59 18.49 -15.37
CA THR A 327 -18.20 18.26 -14.06
C THR A 327 -19.42 17.33 -14.15
N ARG A 328 -20.29 17.52 -15.17
CA ARG A 328 -21.42 16.59 -15.39
C ARG A 328 -20.94 15.18 -15.74
N GLN A 329 -19.91 15.08 -16.58
CA GLN A 329 -19.31 13.79 -16.93
C GLN A 329 -18.69 13.12 -15.69
N ALA A 330 -17.94 13.86 -14.87
CA ALA A 330 -17.35 13.35 -13.63
C ALA A 330 -18.41 12.83 -12.64
N GLN A 331 -19.57 13.53 -12.54
CA GLN A 331 -20.68 13.05 -11.71
C GLN A 331 -21.25 11.74 -12.22
N ALA A 332 -21.47 11.63 -13.53
CA ALA A 332 -22.01 10.41 -14.15
C ALA A 332 -21.04 9.23 -13.98
N GLU A 333 -19.75 9.45 -14.23
CA GLU A 333 -18.71 8.43 -14.06
C GLU A 333 -18.56 7.97 -12.60
N ALA A 334 -18.64 8.88 -11.63
CA ALA A 334 -18.57 8.55 -10.21
C ALA A 334 -19.73 7.64 -9.79
N LEU A 335 -20.96 7.97 -10.19
CA LEU A 335 -22.14 7.15 -9.92
C LEU A 335 -22.05 5.79 -10.61
N GLN A 336 -21.69 5.78 -11.90
CA GLN A 336 -21.53 4.54 -12.66
C GLN A 336 -20.50 3.62 -12.02
N ARG A 337 -19.36 4.17 -11.61
CA ARG A 337 -18.29 3.39 -10.95
C ARG A 337 -18.78 2.86 -9.60
N TRP A 338 -19.46 3.67 -8.79
CA TRP A 338 -20.03 3.19 -7.53
C TRP A 338 -21.01 2.01 -7.77
N HIS A 339 -21.94 2.12 -8.72
CA HIS A 339 -22.88 1.05 -9.06
C HIS A 339 -22.16 -0.22 -9.55
N GLN A 340 -21.09 -0.09 -10.33
CA GLN A 340 -20.28 -1.23 -10.77
C GLN A 340 -19.63 -1.96 -9.58
N TYR A 341 -19.06 -1.23 -8.63
CA TYR A 341 -18.48 -1.81 -7.43
C TYR A 341 -19.54 -2.40 -6.50
N ALA A 342 -20.66 -1.73 -6.32
CA ALA A 342 -21.79 -2.22 -5.52
C ALA A 342 -22.35 -3.54 -6.10
N ALA A 343 -22.57 -3.59 -7.41
CA ALA A 343 -23.02 -4.81 -8.08
C ALA A 343 -22.02 -5.97 -7.94
N ARG A 344 -20.71 -5.68 -8.06
CA ARG A 344 -19.65 -6.69 -7.86
C ARG A 344 -19.62 -7.19 -6.41
N ALA A 345 -19.73 -6.28 -5.43
CA ALA A 345 -19.73 -6.62 -4.00
C ALA A 345 -20.98 -7.41 -3.59
N ALA A 346 -22.12 -7.20 -4.26
CA ALA A 346 -23.37 -7.92 -4.02
C ALA A 346 -23.45 -9.27 -4.77
N ALA A 347 -22.56 -9.53 -5.73
CA ALA A 347 -22.55 -10.78 -6.47
C ALA A 347 -22.25 -11.98 -5.55
N PRO A 348 -22.86 -13.15 -5.74
CA PRO A 348 -22.49 -14.35 -4.99
C PRO A 348 -21.01 -14.70 -5.23
N ALA A 349 -20.39 -15.32 -4.24
CA ALA A 349 -19.03 -15.82 -4.41
C ALA A 349 -19.01 -16.83 -5.58
N ASP A 350 -18.06 -16.64 -6.50
CA ASP A 350 -17.91 -17.54 -7.64
C ASP A 350 -17.33 -18.87 -7.16
N ALA A 351 -18.17 -19.88 -7.01
CA ALA A 351 -17.80 -21.21 -6.52
C ALA A 351 -16.80 -21.95 -7.45
N SER A 352 -16.52 -21.40 -8.64
CA SER A 352 -15.63 -22.02 -9.63
C SER A 352 -14.14 -21.71 -9.41
N LYS A 353 -13.78 -20.80 -8.49
CA LYS A 353 -12.39 -20.36 -8.25
C LYS A 353 -11.75 -20.94 -6.98
N GLY A 354 -12.35 -21.95 -6.36
CA GLY A 354 -11.91 -22.53 -5.09
C GLY A 354 -11.18 -23.87 -5.21
N ALA A 355 -10.31 -24.07 -6.19
CA ALA A 355 -9.33 -25.15 -6.15
C ALA A 355 -7.94 -24.56 -6.46
N PRO A 356 -6.98 -24.63 -5.53
CA PRO A 356 -5.59 -24.33 -5.84
C PRO A 356 -5.04 -25.37 -6.82
N PRO A 357 -4.12 -24.99 -7.72
CA PRO A 357 -3.44 -25.91 -8.61
C PRO A 357 -2.59 -26.95 -7.88
#